data_724137b5a9b9e441c47b9f2fdb45b9e5
#
_entry.id   724137b5a9b9e441c47b9f2fdb45b9e5
#
_cell.length_a   1.000
_cell.length_b   1.000
_cell.length_c   1.000
_cell.angle_alpha   90.00
_cell.angle_beta   90.00
_cell.angle_gamma   90.00
#
_symmetry.space_group_name_H-M   'P 1'
#
loop_
_entity.id
_entity.type
_entity.pdbx_description
1 polymer ?
#
loop_
_entity_poly.entity_id
_entity_poly.type
_entity_poly.pdbx_seq_one_letter_code
_entity_poly.pdbx_strand_id
1 'polypeptide(L)'
;MKRSMSVILGALALMITVGCIWQYRKGDRDASCTKQLFAMDTVMSFTAYGPKAEEAVDAAMKEIERLDALLSTGNESSEISQLNAAGSFLISEDTLKLLEEAESIRQSTGGLFDVTVYPLMQLWGFPTGDYRVPTQEEISSTLSLVDAAQIQIEGAQVTLGSGQQVDLGGIAKGYASDRVMELYREYGVTSGMVSLGGNIETLGTKPD
;
A
#
# COMPACT_ATOMS: atom_id res chain seq x y z
N MET A 1 26.88 -50.06 -36.79
CA MET A 1 27.64 -49.02 -36.03
C MET A 1 27.13 -47.57 -36.23
N LYS A 2 26.91 -47.06 -37.45
CA LYS A 2 26.47 -45.65 -37.66
C LYS A 2 25.12 -45.28 -37.04
N ARG A 3 24.10 -46.18 -37.03
CA ARG A 3 22.78 -45.93 -36.44
C ARG A 3 22.80 -45.81 -34.91
N SER A 4 23.59 -46.60 -34.21
CA SER A 4 23.70 -46.54 -32.75
C SER A 4 24.41 -45.28 -32.27
N MET A 5 25.36 -44.77 -33.02
CA MET A 5 26.11 -43.55 -32.72
C MET A 5 25.26 -42.28 -32.87
N SER A 6 24.33 -42.28 -33.85
CA SER A 6 23.39 -41.16 -34.03
C SER A 6 22.35 -41.09 -32.90
N VAL A 7 21.90 -42.24 -32.37
CA VAL A 7 20.96 -42.31 -31.23
C VAL A 7 21.65 -41.83 -29.95
N ILE A 8 22.92 -42.18 -29.73
CA ILE A 8 23.67 -41.75 -28.56
C ILE A 8 23.92 -40.24 -28.59
N LEU A 9 24.29 -39.68 -29.77
CA LEU A 9 24.49 -38.26 -29.94
C LEU A 9 23.18 -37.46 -29.71
N GLY A 10 22.05 -37.98 -30.20
CA GLY A 10 20.73 -37.36 -29.97
C GLY A 10 20.33 -37.35 -28.50
N ALA A 11 20.57 -38.45 -27.78
CA ALA A 11 20.29 -38.56 -26.34
C ALA A 11 21.20 -37.62 -25.52
N LEU A 12 22.48 -37.46 -25.91
CA LEU A 12 23.40 -36.54 -25.23
C LEU A 12 22.99 -35.07 -25.45
N ALA A 13 22.61 -34.71 -26.68
CA ALA A 13 22.12 -33.36 -26.98
C ALA A 13 20.84 -33.03 -26.20
N LEU A 14 19.90 -34.00 -26.07
CA LEU A 14 18.69 -33.83 -25.28
C LEU A 14 18.98 -33.66 -23.79
N MET A 15 19.94 -34.41 -23.25
CA MET A 15 20.35 -34.25 -21.83
C MET A 15 21.02 -32.90 -21.57
N ILE A 16 21.83 -32.42 -22.49
CA ILE A 16 22.49 -31.10 -22.38
C ILE A 16 21.43 -29.99 -22.44
N THR A 17 20.48 -30.07 -23.38
CA THR A 17 19.39 -29.06 -23.47
C THR A 17 18.48 -29.07 -22.24
N VAL A 18 18.11 -30.22 -21.73
CA VAL A 18 17.32 -30.36 -20.49
C VAL A 18 18.11 -29.82 -19.28
N GLY A 19 19.42 -30.15 -19.21
CA GLY A 19 20.31 -29.63 -18.16
C GLY A 19 20.45 -28.11 -18.19
N CYS A 20 20.64 -27.53 -19.39
CA CYS A 20 20.70 -26.06 -19.57
C CYS A 20 19.37 -25.37 -19.21
N ILE A 21 18.24 -25.95 -19.61
CA ILE A 21 16.92 -25.42 -19.25
C ILE A 21 16.69 -25.52 -17.74
N TRP A 22 17.12 -26.62 -17.11
CA TRP A 22 16.98 -26.78 -15.67
C TRP A 22 17.85 -25.81 -14.88
N GLN A 23 19.10 -25.60 -15.34
CA GLN A 23 20.04 -24.65 -14.73
C GLN A 23 19.60 -23.20 -14.93
N TYR A 24 19.06 -22.85 -16.11
CA TYR A 24 18.47 -21.56 -16.40
C TYR A 24 17.26 -21.28 -15.49
N ARG A 25 16.34 -22.24 -15.36
CA ARG A 25 15.16 -22.15 -14.46
C ARG A 25 15.53 -22.10 -12.97
N LYS A 26 16.65 -22.70 -12.57
CA LYS A 26 17.11 -22.65 -11.18
C LYS A 26 17.70 -21.28 -10.86
N GLY A 27 18.53 -20.69 -11.74
CA GLY A 27 19.06 -19.34 -11.56
C GLY A 27 17.97 -18.27 -11.51
N ASP A 28 16.89 -18.43 -12.30
CA ASP A 28 15.74 -17.54 -12.29
C ASP A 28 14.88 -17.65 -11.00
N ARG A 29 14.84 -18.81 -10.37
CA ARG A 29 14.09 -19.02 -9.13
C ARG A 29 14.77 -18.41 -7.91
N ASP A 30 16.09 -18.32 -7.93
CA ASP A 30 16.91 -17.77 -6.84
C ASP A 30 17.10 -16.24 -6.98
N ALA A 31 16.58 -15.64 -8.05
CA ALA A 31 16.58 -14.20 -8.24
C ALA A 31 15.77 -13.52 -7.12
N SER A 32 16.32 -12.44 -6.58
CA SER A 32 15.60 -11.63 -5.58
C SER A 32 15.89 -10.16 -5.82
N CYS A 33 14.93 -9.32 -5.45
CA CYS A 33 15.08 -7.88 -5.47
C CYS A 33 14.66 -7.30 -4.13
N THR A 34 15.48 -6.41 -3.58
CA THR A 34 15.13 -5.62 -2.39
C THR A 34 15.44 -4.16 -2.68
N LYS A 35 14.43 -3.30 -2.57
CA LYS A 35 14.55 -1.84 -2.72
C LYS A 35 13.89 -1.13 -1.56
N GLN A 36 14.24 0.15 -1.39
CA GLN A 36 13.65 1.02 -0.37
C GLN A 36 13.10 2.29 -1.02
N LEU A 37 12.05 2.84 -0.41
CA LEU A 37 11.39 4.06 -0.82
C LEU A 37 11.07 4.88 0.44
N PHE A 38 11.15 6.20 0.37
CA PHE A 38 10.57 7.09 1.37
C PHE A 38 9.25 7.64 0.82
N ALA A 39 8.14 7.26 1.45
CA ALA A 39 6.79 7.69 1.11
C ALA A 39 5.90 7.62 2.36
N MET A 40 4.76 8.33 2.38
CA MET A 40 3.82 8.38 3.52
C MET A 40 4.56 8.64 4.85
N ASP A 41 5.52 9.59 4.82
CA ASP A 41 6.35 10.03 5.95
C ASP A 41 7.18 8.91 6.63
N THR A 42 7.52 7.86 5.91
CA THR A 42 8.31 6.75 6.46
C THR A 42 9.20 6.07 5.43
N VAL A 43 10.21 5.35 5.91
CA VAL A 43 11.01 4.45 5.08
C VAL A 43 10.27 3.13 4.90
N MET A 44 10.15 2.71 3.66
CA MET A 44 9.51 1.48 3.24
C MET A 44 10.53 0.53 2.61
N SER A 45 10.35 -0.78 2.79
CA SER A 45 11.21 -1.81 2.21
C SER A 45 10.36 -2.84 1.48
N PHE A 46 10.80 -3.20 0.27
CA PHE A 46 10.13 -4.12 -0.64
C PHE A 46 11.08 -5.26 -0.96
N THR A 47 10.68 -6.48 -0.74
CA THR A 47 11.45 -7.67 -1.09
C THR A 47 10.57 -8.64 -1.87
N ALA A 48 11.05 -9.09 -3.02
CA ALA A 48 10.40 -10.13 -3.81
C ALA A 48 11.43 -11.17 -4.27
N TYR A 49 10.96 -12.40 -4.46
CA TYR A 49 11.75 -13.51 -4.95
C TYR A 49 11.16 -14.07 -6.24
N GLY A 50 12.01 -14.46 -7.17
CA GLY A 50 11.65 -15.08 -8.44
C GLY A 50 12.06 -14.25 -9.65
N PRO A 51 11.80 -14.77 -10.87
CA PRO A 51 12.34 -14.22 -12.12
C PRO A 51 11.86 -12.81 -12.46
N LYS A 52 10.72 -12.38 -11.91
CA LYS A 52 10.15 -11.04 -12.09
C LYS A 52 10.19 -10.18 -10.81
N ALA A 53 11.06 -10.54 -9.86
CA ALA A 53 11.15 -9.84 -8.58
C ALA A 53 11.43 -8.34 -8.74
N GLU A 54 12.33 -7.96 -9.64
CA GLU A 54 12.67 -6.56 -9.87
C GLU A 54 11.51 -5.78 -10.47
N GLU A 55 10.85 -6.31 -11.51
CA GLU A 55 9.70 -5.69 -12.16
C GLU A 55 8.53 -5.51 -11.16
N ALA A 56 8.28 -6.51 -10.32
CA ALA A 56 7.25 -6.48 -9.31
C ALA A 56 7.53 -5.43 -8.23
N VAL A 57 8.76 -5.34 -7.75
CA VAL A 57 9.18 -4.33 -6.77
C VAL A 57 9.06 -2.92 -7.36
N ASP A 58 9.48 -2.71 -8.62
CA ASP A 58 9.36 -1.40 -9.27
C ASP A 58 7.90 -0.99 -9.49
N ALA A 59 7.03 -1.93 -9.84
CA ALA A 59 5.60 -1.68 -9.95
C ALA A 59 4.98 -1.32 -8.58
N ALA A 60 5.36 -2.07 -7.54
CA ALA A 60 4.91 -1.81 -6.17
C ALA A 60 5.33 -0.42 -5.66
N MET A 61 6.58 -0.02 -5.89
CA MET A 61 7.08 1.31 -5.50
C MET A 61 6.30 2.43 -6.20
N LYS A 62 6.02 2.30 -7.50
CA LYS A 62 5.20 3.27 -8.25
C LYS A 62 3.77 3.36 -7.72
N GLU A 63 3.19 2.23 -7.33
CA GLU A 63 1.84 2.22 -6.73
C GLU A 63 1.84 2.93 -5.37
N ILE A 64 2.86 2.74 -4.55
CA ILE A 64 2.98 3.46 -3.29
C ILE A 64 3.13 4.98 -3.52
N GLU A 65 3.96 5.41 -4.49
CA GLU A 65 4.10 6.82 -4.84
C GLU A 65 2.77 7.42 -5.32
N ARG A 66 1.99 6.66 -6.10
CA ARG A 66 0.65 7.04 -6.55
C ARG A 66 -0.32 7.20 -5.37
N LEU A 67 -0.34 6.23 -4.45
CA LEU A 67 -1.21 6.27 -3.27
C LEU A 67 -0.80 7.39 -2.31
N ASP A 68 0.49 7.65 -2.12
CA ASP A 68 0.98 8.77 -1.31
C ASP A 68 0.50 10.11 -1.88
N ALA A 69 0.66 10.31 -3.20
CA ALA A 69 0.18 11.51 -3.88
C ALA A 69 -1.35 11.68 -3.80
N LEU A 70 -2.10 10.57 -3.78
CA LEU A 70 -3.56 10.55 -3.75
C LEU A 70 -4.14 10.85 -2.36
N LEU A 71 -3.52 10.30 -1.31
CA LEU A 71 -4.09 10.22 0.04
C LEU A 71 -3.47 11.21 1.04
N SER A 72 -2.39 11.90 0.66
CA SER A 72 -1.66 12.82 1.54
C SER A 72 -2.52 14.00 1.99
N THR A 73 -2.51 14.31 3.27
CA THR A 73 -3.09 15.57 3.80
C THR A 73 -2.16 16.77 3.62
N GLY A 74 -0.87 16.54 3.32
CA GLY A 74 0.14 17.56 3.09
C GLY A 74 0.32 17.99 1.62
N ASN A 75 -0.27 17.26 0.67
CA ASN A 75 -0.22 17.58 -0.76
C ASN A 75 -1.54 18.23 -1.18
N GLU A 76 -1.53 19.52 -1.48
CA GLU A 76 -2.73 20.29 -1.85
C GLU A 76 -3.48 19.72 -3.07
N SER A 77 -2.79 18.99 -3.94
CA SER A 77 -3.40 18.34 -5.12
C SER A 77 -3.98 16.96 -4.86
N SER A 78 -3.81 16.40 -3.68
CA SER A 78 -4.37 15.08 -3.30
C SER A 78 -5.90 15.15 -3.17
N GLU A 79 -6.57 14.01 -3.35
CA GLU A 79 -8.02 13.93 -3.15
C GLU A 79 -8.42 14.26 -1.71
N ILE A 80 -7.65 13.82 -0.73
CA ILE A 80 -7.93 14.06 0.69
C ILE A 80 -7.78 15.55 1.03
N SER A 81 -6.73 16.22 0.55
CA SER A 81 -6.58 17.67 0.77
C SER A 81 -7.69 18.47 0.10
N GLN A 82 -8.10 18.10 -1.11
CA GLN A 82 -9.19 18.76 -1.82
C GLN A 82 -10.54 18.52 -1.14
N LEU A 83 -10.81 17.29 -0.68
CA LEU A 83 -12.00 16.98 0.12
C LEU A 83 -12.03 17.79 1.42
N ASN A 84 -10.91 17.84 2.13
CA ASN A 84 -10.78 18.62 3.37
C ASN A 84 -10.95 20.12 3.17
N ALA A 85 -10.48 20.66 2.05
CA ALA A 85 -10.60 22.08 1.74
C ALA A 85 -12.02 22.48 1.27
N ALA A 86 -12.65 21.63 0.45
CA ALA A 86 -13.94 21.93 -0.16
C ALA A 86 -15.14 21.46 0.70
N GLY A 87 -14.92 20.52 1.62
CA GLY A 87 -15.99 19.85 2.38
C GLY A 87 -16.81 18.85 1.56
N SER A 88 -16.69 18.88 0.23
CA SER A 88 -17.33 17.91 -0.68
C SER A 88 -16.51 17.79 -1.95
N PHE A 89 -16.21 16.55 -2.38
CA PHE A 89 -15.33 16.28 -3.51
C PHE A 89 -15.66 14.95 -4.21
N LEU A 90 -15.35 14.87 -5.50
CA LEU A 90 -15.42 13.60 -6.26
C LEU A 90 -14.11 12.84 -6.07
N ILE A 91 -14.20 11.65 -5.52
CA ILE A 91 -13.04 10.80 -5.19
C ILE A 91 -12.91 9.62 -6.15
N SER A 92 -11.70 9.06 -6.22
CA SER A 92 -11.40 7.83 -6.93
C SER A 92 -11.92 6.59 -6.20
N GLU A 93 -11.89 5.46 -6.90
CA GLU A 93 -12.26 4.15 -6.34
C GLU A 93 -11.38 3.76 -5.14
N ASP A 94 -10.07 4.07 -5.17
CA ASP A 94 -9.17 3.78 -4.05
C ASP A 94 -9.57 4.54 -2.78
N THR A 95 -9.82 5.84 -2.91
CA THR A 95 -10.21 6.67 -1.77
C THR A 95 -11.59 6.28 -1.25
N LEU A 96 -12.53 5.95 -2.15
CA LEU A 96 -13.86 5.45 -1.78
C LEU A 96 -13.75 4.16 -0.98
N LYS A 97 -13.00 3.19 -1.48
CA LYS A 97 -12.79 1.91 -0.80
C LYS A 97 -12.17 2.07 0.60
N LEU A 98 -11.21 2.99 0.73
CA LEU A 98 -10.61 3.31 2.03
C LEU A 98 -11.60 3.93 3.01
N LEU A 99 -12.48 4.83 2.55
CA LEU A 99 -13.51 5.43 3.41
C LEU A 99 -14.58 4.40 3.82
N GLU A 100 -14.97 3.49 2.92
CA GLU A 100 -15.89 2.39 3.23
C GLU A 100 -15.28 1.41 4.25
N GLU A 101 -14.00 1.06 4.09
CA GLU A 101 -13.27 0.22 5.04
C GLU A 101 -13.13 0.91 6.41
N ALA A 102 -12.81 2.21 6.41
CA ALA A 102 -12.74 3.01 7.62
C ALA A 102 -14.07 3.02 8.39
N GLU A 103 -15.21 3.14 7.68
CA GLU A 103 -16.53 3.06 8.28
C GLU A 103 -16.81 1.66 8.85
N SER A 104 -16.41 0.60 8.15
CA SER A 104 -16.51 -0.78 8.63
C SER A 104 -15.73 -0.98 9.95
N ILE A 105 -14.50 -0.46 10.00
CA ILE A 105 -13.66 -0.51 11.21
C ILE A 105 -14.28 0.33 12.32
N ARG A 106 -14.77 1.53 12.03
CA ARG A 106 -15.48 2.37 12.99
C ARG A 106 -16.64 1.62 13.65
N GLN A 107 -17.49 0.98 12.83
CA GLN A 107 -18.63 0.21 13.33
C GLN A 107 -18.17 -0.98 14.19
N SER A 108 -17.19 -1.75 13.73
CA SER A 108 -16.70 -2.94 14.45
C SER A 108 -16.00 -2.61 15.77
N THR A 109 -15.44 -1.41 15.89
CA THR A 109 -14.76 -0.91 17.10
C THR A 109 -15.68 -0.10 18.02
N GLY A 110 -16.95 0.08 17.66
CA GLY A 110 -17.87 0.90 18.43
C GLY A 110 -17.50 2.39 18.45
N GLY A 111 -16.90 2.90 17.36
CA GLY A 111 -16.50 4.29 17.19
C GLY A 111 -15.11 4.64 17.76
N LEU A 112 -14.30 3.63 18.15
CA LEU A 112 -12.95 3.89 18.64
C LEU A 112 -11.95 4.23 17.52
N PHE A 113 -12.24 3.84 16.29
CA PHE A 113 -11.52 4.26 15.10
C PHE A 113 -12.38 5.30 14.35
N ASP A 114 -11.78 6.45 14.05
CA ASP A 114 -12.48 7.51 13.32
C ASP A 114 -11.50 8.28 12.42
N VAL A 115 -11.80 8.38 11.14
CA VAL A 115 -10.94 9.06 10.16
C VAL A 115 -11.11 10.57 10.15
N THR A 116 -12.11 11.13 10.85
CA THR A 116 -12.33 12.57 10.94
C THR A 116 -11.45 13.26 12.01
N VAL A 117 -10.37 12.59 12.44
CA VAL A 117 -9.44 13.06 13.47
C VAL A 117 -8.49 14.19 13.01
N TYR A 118 -8.46 14.55 11.73
CA TYR A 118 -7.48 15.51 11.20
C TYR A 118 -7.49 16.86 11.92
N PRO A 119 -8.63 17.47 12.33
CA PRO A 119 -8.65 18.68 13.14
C PRO A 119 -7.89 18.55 14.48
N LEU A 120 -7.95 17.36 15.11
CA LEU A 120 -7.15 17.10 16.32
C LEU A 120 -5.66 16.99 15.98
N MET A 121 -5.29 16.36 14.88
CA MET A 121 -3.89 16.26 14.46
C MET A 121 -3.31 17.66 14.20
N GLN A 122 -4.07 18.55 13.56
CA GLN A 122 -3.69 19.97 13.39
C GLN A 122 -3.55 20.68 14.73
N LEU A 123 -4.46 20.46 15.67
CA LEU A 123 -4.43 21.05 16.99
C LEU A 123 -3.13 20.68 17.77
N TRP A 124 -2.65 19.45 17.61
CA TRP A 124 -1.40 18.96 18.20
C TRP A 124 -0.15 19.37 17.41
N GLY A 125 -0.31 19.94 16.20
CA GLY A 125 0.78 20.40 15.35
C GLY A 125 1.45 19.28 14.53
N PHE A 126 0.84 18.11 14.39
CA PHE A 126 1.41 16.99 13.62
C PHE A 126 1.67 17.35 12.15
N PRO A 127 0.75 18.00 11.40
CA PRO A 127 0.98 18.27 9.99
C PRO A 127 2.09 19.31 9.72
N THR A 128 2.35 20.19 10.66
CA THR A 128 3.35 21.29 10.51
C THR A 128 4.67 20.97 11.19
N GLY A 129 4.69 19.99 12.09
CA GLY A 129 5.84 19.73 12.97
C GLY A 129 5.98 20.71 14.14
N ASP A 130 5.07 21.67 14.27
CA ASP A 130 5.01 22.64 15.39
C ASP A 130 4.26 22.03 16.57
N TYR A 131 4.83 20.98 17.13
CA TYR A 131 4.20 20.19 18.18
C TYR A 131 3.90 21.01 19.43
N ARG A 132 2.67 20.87 19.95
CA ARG A 132 2.26 21.47 21.23
C ARG A 132 1.34 20.52 22.00
N VAL A 133 1.17 20.79 23.26
CA VAL A 133 0.15 20.12 24.09
C VAL A 133 -1.05 21.07 24.19
N PRO A 134 -2.20 20.73 23.58
CA PRO A 134 -3.41 21.56 23.68
C PRO A 134 -4.00 21.55 25.09
N THR A 135 -4.80 22.58 25.40
CA THR A 135 -5.60 22.61 26.62
C THR A 135 -6.78 21.64 26.52
N GLN A 136 -7.34 21.23 27.68
CA GLN A 136 -8.52 20.37 27.71
C GLN A 136 -9.75 21.01 27.02
N GLU A 137 -9.86 22.33 27.09
CA GLU A 137 -10.94 23.07 26.43
C GLU A 137 -10.81 23.03 24.89
N GLU A 138 -9.58 23.24 24.36
CA GLU A 138 -9.29 23.11 22.93
C GLU A 138 -9.58 21.69 22.43
N ILE A 139 -9.14 20.67 23.17
CA ILE A 139 -9.43 19.26 22.84
C ILE A 139 -10.92 19.01 22.80
N SER A 140 -11.65 19.42 23.85
CA SER A 140 -13.09 19.16 23.96
C SER A 140 -13.88 19.86 22.85
N SER A 141 -13.50 21.09 22.46
CA SER A 141 -14.14 21.81 21.37
C SER A 141 -13.86 21.16 20.01
N THR A 142 -12.62 20.71 19.77
CA THR A 142 -12.22 20.07 18.51
C THR A 142 -12.81 18.67 18.36
N LEU A 143 -12.99 17.92 19.46
CA LEU A 143 -13.64 16.61 19.46
C LEU A 143 -15.07 16.65 18.90
N SER A 144 -15.76 17.79 18.95
CA SER A 144 -17.08 17.91 18.33
C SER A 144 -17.09 17.79 16.81
N LEU A 145 -15.91 17.88 16.18
CA LEU A 145 -15.70 17.70 14.73
C LEU A 145 -15.35 16.25 14.37
N VAL A 146 -15.17 15.36 15.36
CA VAL A 146 -14.78 13.96 15.16
C VAL A 146 -16.01 13.09 15.26
N ASP A 147 -16.60 12.77 14.11
CA ASP A 147 -17.76 11.88 13.98
C ASP A 147 -17.92 11.45 12.50
N ALA A 148 -17.26 10.39 12.11
CA ALA A 148 -17.32 9.88 10.73
C ALA A 148 -18.72 9.41 10.30
N ALA A 149 -19.67 9.24 11.23
CA ALA A 149 -21.07 8.95 10.89
C ALA A 149 -21.75 10.11 10.12
N GLN A 150 -21.18 11.31 10.14
CA GLN A 150 -21.69 12.46 9.38
C GLN A 150 -21.18 12.51 7.93
N ILE A 151 -20.22 11.67 7.57
CA ILE A 151 -19.74 11.58 6.17
C ILE A 151 -20.86 10.99 5.32
N GLN A 152 -21.19 11.68 4.23
CA GLN A 152 -22.16 11.22 3.24
C GLN A 152 -21.43 10.79 1.98
N ILE A 153 -21.77 9.59 1.48
CA ILE A 153 -21.20 9.01 0.27
C ILE A 153 -22.33 8.72 -0.72
N GLU A 154 -22.31 9.40 -1.87
CA GLU A 154 -23.27 9.22 -2.96
C GLU A 154 -22.51 8.90 -4.26
N GLY A 155 -22.37 7.61 -4.56
CA GLY A 155 -21.47 7.14 -5.64
C GLY A 155 -20.03 7.53 -5.35
N ALA A 156 -19.41 8.34 -6.22
CA ALA A 156 -18.05 8.86 -6.02
C ALA A 156 -18.01 10.23 -5.32
N GLN A 157 -19.17 10.83 -5.04
CA GLN A 157 -19.24 12.10 -4.33
C GLN A 157 -19.20 11.85 -2.82
N VAL A 158 -18.24 12.45 -2.13
CA VAL A 158 -18.12 12.45 -0.67
C VAL A 158 -18.37 13.84 -0.15
N THR A 159 -19.18 13.95 0.92
CA THR A 159 -19.46 15.20 1.61
C THR A 159 -19.20 15.01 3.10
N LEU A 160 -18.38 15.88 3.66
CA LEU A 160 -18.05 15.92 5.10
C LEU A 160 -19.08 16.73 5.88
N GLY A 161 -19.25 16.43 7.16
CA GLY A 161 -19.98 17.27 8.07
C GLY A 161 -19.32 18.66 8.23
N SER A 162 -20.07 19.63 8.76
CA SER A 162 -19.59 21.01 8.90
C SER A 162 -18.31 21.09 9.74
N GLY A 163 -17.22 21.58 9.16
CA GLY A 163 -15.91 21.73 9.80
C GLY A 163 -15.13 20.44 9.99
N GLN A 164 -15.66 19.30 9.51
CA GLN A 164 -14.92 18.04 9.53
C GLN A 164 -13.80 18.03 8.51
N GLN A 165 -12.75 17.30 8.83
CA GLN A 165 -11.64 17.00 7.94
C GLN A 165 -11.15 15.58 8.21
N VAL A 166 -10.71 14.87 7.18
CA VAL A 166 -10.32 13.46 7.25
C VAL A 166 -8.81 13.28 7.14
N ASP A 167 -8.31 12.26 7.81
CA ASP A 167 -6.95 11.71 7.67
C ASP A 167 -7.04 10.18 7.58
N LEU A 168 -6.42 9.62 6.54
CA LEU A 168 -6.43 8.18 6.29
C LEU A 168 -5.13 7.48 6.75
N GLY A 169 -4.22 8.17 7.43
CA GLY A 169 -2.94 7.63 7.88
C GLY A 169 -3.05 6.39 8.78
N GLY A 170 -4.17 6.24 9.49
CA GLY A 170 -4.45 5.09 10.33
C GLY A 170 -4.78 3.79 9.55
N ILE A 171 -5.15 3.90 8.26
CA ILE A 171 -5.58 2.76 7.43
C ILE A 171 -4.79 2.64 6.13
N ALA A 172 -4.27 3.75 5.59
CA ALA A 172 -3.64 3.81 4.27
C ALA A 172 -2.45 2.84 4.10
N LYS A 173 -1.64 2.63 5.15
CA LYS A 173 -0.50 1.69 5.06
C LYS A 173 -0.93 0.23 4.96
N GLY A 174 -2.02 -0.17 5.61
CA GLY A 174 -2.62 -1.49 5.45
C GLY A 174 -3.08 -1.71 4.01
N TYR A 175 -3.90 -0.81 3.51
CA TYR A 175 -4.37 -0.83 2.13
C TYR A 175 -3.22 -0.86 1.11
N ALA A 176 -2.20 -0.02 1.30
CA ALA A 176 -1.03 0.02 0.44
C ALA A 176 -0.25 -1.31 0.43
N SER A 177 -0.17 -2.00 1.59
CA SER A 177 0.43 -3.33 1.68
C SER A 177 -0.35 -4.36 0.89
N ASP A 178 -1.68 -4.38 1.02
CA ASP A 178 -2.58 -5.27 0.26
C ASP A 178 -2.38 -5.06 -1.25
N ARG A 179 -2.33 -3.80 -1.72
CA ARG A 179 -2.08 -3.44 -3.12
C ARG A 179 -0.72 -3.96 -3.61
N VAL A 180 0.33 -3.86 -2.79
CA VAL A 180 1.65 -4.43 -3.12
C VAL A 180 1.57 -5.94 -3.27
N MET A 181 0.86 -6.63 -2.38
CA MET A 181 0.71 -8.09 -2.46
C MET A 181 -0.11 -8.53 -3.67
N GLU A 182 -1.11 -7.74 -4.09
CA GLU A 182 -1.85 -7.97 -5.33
C GLU A 182 -0.91 -7.85 -6.53
N LEU A 183 -0.15 -6.78 -6.65
CA LEU A 183 0.84 -6.58 -7.72
C LEU A 183 1.88 -7.71 -7.74
N TYR A 184 2.39 -8.14 -6.59
CA TYR A 184 3.32 -9.25 -6.52
C TYR A 184 2.71 -10.51 -7.15
N ARG A 185 1.45 -10.82 -6.84
CA ARG A 185 0.74 -11.98 -7.45
C ARG A 185 0.53 -11.80 -8.95
N GLU A 186 0.17 -10.60 -9.42
CA GLU A 186 0.02 -10.29 -10.85
C GLU A 186 1.32 -10.51 -11.64
N TYR A 187 2.47 -10.17 -11.06
CA TYR A 187 3.78 -10.44 -11.64
C TYR A 187 4.25 -11.90 -11.48
N GLY A 188 3.45 -12.75 -10.82
CA GLY A 188 3.79 -14.15 -10.58
C GLY A 188 4.80 -14.37 -9.47
N VAL A 189 5.02 -13.38 -8.61
CA VAL A 189 5.80 -13.52 -7.38
C VAL A 189 4.99 -14.37 -6.39
N THR A 190 5.60 -15.40 -5.86
CA THR A 190 5.00 -16.33 -4.87
C THR A 190 5.64 -16.23 -3.50
N SER A 191 6.71 -15.45 -3.37
CA SER A 191 7.40 -15.19 -2.12
C SER A 191 7.89 -13.76 -2.09
N GLY A 192 7.53 -13.03 -1.06
CA GLY A 192 7.91 -11.63 -0.89
C GLY A 192 7.51 -11.07 0.47
N MET A 193 7.96 -9.86 0.73
CA MET A 193 7.65 -9.12 1.95
C MET A 193 7.65 -7.63 1.64
N VAL A 194 6.74 -6.91 2.28
CA VAL A 194 6.76 -5.45 2.33
C VAL A 194 6.75 -5.00 3.79
N SER A 195 7.49 -3.93 4.08
CA SER A 195 7.46 -3.24 5.37
C SER A 195 7.24 -1.76 5.13
N LEU A 196 6.07 -1.25 5.50
CA LEU A 196 5.64 0.14 5.32
C LEU A 196 5.61 0.84 6.69
N GLY A 197 6.77 1.38 7.12
CA GLY A 197 6.86 2.07 8.41
C GLY A 197 6.46 1.22 9.62
N GLY A 198 6.79 -0.08 9.61
CA GLY A 198 6.46 -1.02 10.68
C GLY A 198 5.21 -1.87 10.43
N ASN A 199 4.35 -1.50 9.45
CA ASN A 199 3.34 -2.41 8.93
C ASN A 199 4.02 -3.42 8.01
N ILE A 200 3.95 -4.72 8.34
CA ILE A 200 4.64 -5.78 7.61
C ILE A 200 3.61 -6.76 7.05
N GLU A 201 3.72 -7.02 5.76
CA GLU A 201 2.95 -8.05 5.09
C GLU A 201 3.87 -8.99 4.31
N THR A 202 3.49 -10.27 4.24
CA THR A 202 4.29 -11.31 3.61
C THR A 202 3.46 -12.12 2.63
N LEU A 203 4.10 -12.55 1.55
CA LEU A 203 3.55 -13.47 0.56
C LEU A 203 4.37 -14.76 0.57
N GLY A 204 3.72 -15.89 0.79
CA GLY A 204 4.37 -17.21 0.80
C GLY A 204 5.43 -17.38 1.89
N THR A 205 6.44 -18.18 1.60
CA THR A 205 7.58 -18.46 2.49
C THR A 205 8.89 -18.02 1.83
N LYS A 206 9.85 -17.56 2.64
CA LYS A 206 11.19 -17.23 2.14
C LYS A 206 11.81 -18.47 1.48
N PRO A 207 12.38 -18.36 0.27
CA PRO A 207 13.18 -19.42 -0.32
C PRO A 207 14.40 -19.75 0.55
N ASP A 208 14.75 -21.05 0.59
CA ASP A 208 15.93 -21.57 1.32
C ASP A 208 17.24 -21.19 0.60
#